data_3a29883ed7d35af17ee2458fc5ce9e82
#
_entry.id   3a29883ed7d35af17ee2458fc5ce9e82
#
_cell.length_a   1.000
_cell.length_b   1.000
_cell.length_c   1.000
_cell.angle_alpha   90.00
_cell.angle_beta   90.00
_cell.angle_gamma   90.00
#
_symmetry.space_group_name_H-M   'P 1'
#
loop_
_entity.id
_entity.type
_entity.pdbx_description
1 polymer ?
#
loop_
_entity_poly.entity_id
_entity_poly.type
_entity_poly.pdbx_seq_one_letter_code
_entity_poly.pdbx_strand_id
1 'polypeptide(L)'
;MATIQHVMREDLKELSPEELYRVYMDKQVNFCMATQAIDERRKQNRLHVSAEEANVAGAGPGQRIIVGPELGFNIHNIHVFTSGRAGGSDRYHTHGDALKYYVQGSGFEEIGDEKFEVKVGDFCHVPANVWHGTINPNPEPLVFLAAQQFPGTYRQVTTPFIRLEYPDKPPEVKDLSLEELGKLEPRLLYLRYIEEQLEFGKVALEMQRRREQKRLFLPAVEAPLMEWGPGRHHIMSPELGFDIYSFNLFMEHVAPRTEQGQAQTSGDAICYYLSGRGVEVIEGQRIEVKEGDFSCIPAGSRHETLNPYSEPLRFLCWQQIPGTYLQVHTPYLPA
;
A
#
# COMPACT_ATOMS: atom_id res chain seq x y z
N MET A 1 15.78 -3.90 -17.61
CA MET A 1 14.87 -3.12 -16.74
C MET A 1 15.72 -2.19 -15.90
N ALA A 2 15.47 -0.88 -15.93
CA ALA A 2 16.11 0.02 -14.99
C ALA A 2 15.50 -0.25 -13.60
N THR A 3 16.30 -0.71 -12.67
CA THR A 3 15.88 -0.86 -11.27
C THR A 3 15.87 0.51 -10.61
N ILE A 4 15.11 0.68 -9.54
CA ILE A 4 15.10 1.93 -8.73
C ILE A 4 16.53 2.36 -8.33
N GLN A 5 17.46 1.41 -8.17
CA GLN A 5 18.87 1.71 -7.90
C GLN A 5 19.52 2.61 -8.95
N HIS A 6 19.09 2.56 -10.22
CA HIS A 6 19.63 3.42 -11.28
C HIS A 6 19.13 4.87 -11.21
N VAL A 7 18.21 5.18 -10.32
CA VAL A 7 17.66 6.52 -10.13
C VAL A 7 17.99 7.13 -8.76
N MET A 8 18.89 6.52 -7.98
CA MET A 8 19.36 7.09 -6.73
C MET A 8 20.01 8.44 -6.95
N ARG A 9 19.75 9.37 -6.04
CA ARG A 9 20.34 10.71 -6.04
C ARG A 9 21.53 10.73 -5.08
N GLU A 10 22.72 11.01 -5.58
CA GLU A 10 23.93 11.08 -4.75
C GLU A 10 23.85 12.21 -3.70
N ASP A 11 23.19 13.32 -4.02
CA ASP A 11 22.98 14.44 -3.11
C ASP A 11 22.21 14.07 -1.84
N LEU A 12 21.34 13.07 -1.89
CA LEU A 12 20.60 12.60 -0.71
C LEU A 12 21.49 11.95 0.34
N LYS A 13 22.63 11.40 -0.06
CA LYS A 13 23.56 10.73 0.85
C LYS A 13 24.21 11.69 1.85
N GLU A 14 24.39 12.95 1.47
CA GLU A 14 25.03 13.98 2.27
C GLU A 14 24.08 14.66 3.27
N LEU A 15 22.76 14.45 3.13
CA LEU A 15 21.77 15.05 4.01
C LEU A 15 21.83 14.46 5.42
N SER A 16 21.63 15.29 6.43
CA SER A 16 21.35 14.83 7.79
C SER A 16 20.03 14.03 7.84
N PRO A 17 19.79 13.20 8.86
CA PRO A 17 18.53 12.47 8.99
C PRO A 17 17.30 13.40 8.96
N GLU A 18 17.39 14.57 9.62
CA GLU A 18 16.29 15.55 9.66
C GLU A 18 16.05 16.18 8.28
N GLU A 19 17.11 16.57 7.57
CA GLU A 19 16.99 17.12 6.22
C GLU A 19 16.41 16.10 5.25
N LEU A 20 16.89 14.85 5.30
CA LEU A 20 16.37 13.77 4.48
C LEU A 20 14.88 13.53 4.75
N TYR A 21 14.48 13.56 6.02
CA TYR A 21 13.07 13.41 6.38
C TYR A 21 12.18 14.54 5.87
N ARG A 22 12.66 15.79 5.91
CA ARG A 22 11.93 16.92 5.32
C ARG A 22 11.74 16.74 3.81
N VAL A 23 12.81 16.36 3.10
CA VAL A 23 12.72 16.08 1.65
C VAL A 23 11.74 14.93 1.38
N TYR A 24 11.77 13.88 2.20
CA TYR A 24 10.81 12.79 2.12
C TYR A 24 9.36 13.27 2.25
N MET A 25 9.07 14.10 3.25
CA MET A 25 7.73 14.64 3.47
C MET A 25 7.26 15.50 2.30
N ASP A 26 8.11 16.40 1.80
CA ASP A 26 7.79 17.28 0.67
C ASP A 26 7.48 16.48 -0.59
N LYS A 27 8.31 15.49 -0.91
CA LYS A 27 8.10 14.63 -2.10
C LYS A 27 6.84 13.79 -1.97
N GLN A 28 6.52 13.32 -0.79
CA GLN A 28 5.31 12.55 -0.58
C GLN A 28 4.04 13.42 -0.70
N VAL A 29 4.06 14.64 -0.17
CA VAL A 29 2.94 15.59 -0.35
C VAL A 29 2.72 15.89 -1.84
N ASN A 30 3.78 16.16 -2.59
CA ASN A 30 3.67 16.41 -4.03
C ASN A 30 3.09 15.19 -4.78
N PHE A 31 3.54 13.99 -4.42
CA PHE A 31 2.99 12.74 -4.98
C PHE A 31 1.51 12.57 -4.66
N CYS A 32 1.09 12.81 -3.41
CA CYS A 32 -0.32 12.76 -3.01
C CYS A 32 -1.19 13.79 -3.76
N MET A 33 -0.68 15.01 -3.97
CA MET A 33 -1.39 16.02 -4.75
C MET A 33 -1.58 15.60 -6.22
N ALA A 34 -0.57 15.00 -6.83
CA ALA A 34 -0.68 14.48 -8.19
C ALA A 34 -1.70 13.34 -8.29
N THR A 35 -1.73 12.44 -7.29
CA THR A 35 -2.72 11.37 -7.17
C THR A 35 -4.14 11.95 -7.06
N GLN A 36 -4.34 12.91 -6.15
CA GLN A 36 -5.64 13.56 -5.95
C GLN A 36 -6.13 14.26 -7.23
N ALA A 37 -5.24 14.98 -7.93
CA ALA A 37 -5.61 15.66 -9.18
C ALA A 37 -6.02 14.69 -10.29
N ILE A 38 -5.47 13.46 -10.30
CA ILE A 38 -5.91 12.39 -11.21
C ILE A 38 -7.29 11.90 -10.80
N ASP A 39 -7.51 11.64 -9.52
CA ASP A 39 -8.78 11.11 -9.00
C ASP A 39 -9.95 12.04 -9.25
N GLU A 40 -9.76 13.36 -9.08
CA GLU A 40 -10.78 14.37 -9.35
C GLU A 40 -11.29 14.36 -10.80
N ARG A 41 -10.49 13.83 -11.74
CA ARG A 41 -10.84 13.75 -13.16
C ARG A 41 -11.48 12.44 -13.58
N ARG A 42 -11.53 11.46 -12.71
CA ARG A 42 -12.09 10.15 -13.04
C ARG A 42 -13.60 10.18 -13.11
N LYS A 43 -14.13 9.56 -14.17
CA LYS A 43 -15.58 9.38 -14.34
C LYS A 43 -16.10 8.10 -13.71
N GLN A 44 -15.24 7.11 -13.54
CA GLN A 44 -15.57 5.83 -12.91
C GLN A 44 -14.76 5.73 -11.61
N ASN A 45 -15.48 5.50 -10.53
CA ASN A 45 -14.88 5.32 -9.22
C ASN A 45 -15.45 4.06 -8.60
N ARG A 46 -14.75 2.96 -8.81
CA ARG A 46 -15.07 1.70 -8.17
C ARG A 46 -14.54 1.74 -6.73
N LEU A 47 -15.40 1.45 -5.77
CA LEU A 47 -15.06 1.55 -4.34
C LEU A 47 -15.11 0.19 -3.62
N HIS A 48 -15.59 -0.88 -4.27
CA HIS A 48 -15.82 -2.16 -3.60
C HIS A 48 -15.59 -3.36 -4.53
N VAL A 49 -15.10 -4.46 -3.93
CA VAL A 49 -15.04 -5.81 -4.51
C VAL A 49 -15.66 -6.77 -3.52
N SER A 50 -16.66 -7.54 -3.94
CA SER A 50 -17.26 -8.55 -3.08
C SER A 50 -16.31 -9.74 -2.86
N ALA A 51 -16.52 -10.49 -1.78
CA ALA A 51 -15.78 -11.70 -1.47
C ALA A 51 -15.87 -12.74 -2.60
N GLU A 52 -17.05 -12.85 -3.23
CA GLU A 52 -17.31 -13.75 -4.35
C GLU A 52 -16.49 -13.36 -5.59
N GLU A 53 -16.39 -12.08 -5.88
CA GLU A 53 -15.56 -11.56 -6.98
C GLU A 53 -14.07 -11.67 -6.65
N ALA A 54 -13.68 -11.28 -5.44
CA ALA A 54 -12.31 -11.37 -4.96
C ALA A 54 -11.81 -12.81 -4.96
N ASN A 55 -12.66 -13.76 -4.53
CA ASN A 55 -12.39 -15.20 -4.50
C ASN A 55 -10.95 -15.53 -4.04
N VAL A 56 -10.54 -14.95 -2.90
CA VAL A 56 -9.16 -15.06 -2.41
C VAL A 56 -8.79 -16.49 -2.12
N ALA A 57 -9.64 -17.24 -1.42
CA ALA A 57 -9.41 -18.64 -1.07
C ALA A 57 -9.38 -19.58 -2.30
N GLY A 58 -10.02 -19.19 -3.40
CA GLY A 58 -10.00 -19.92 -4.68
C GLY A 58 -8.87 -19.47 -5.62
N ALA A 59 -7.89 -18.69 -5.12
CA ALA A 59 -6.76 -18.27 -5.93
C ALA A 59 -5.93 -19.46 -6.38
N GLY A 60 -5.93 -19.72 -7.68
CA GLY A 60 -5.08 -20.71 -8.32
C GLY A 60 -3.61 -20.28 -8.33
N PRO A 61 -2.72 -21.10 -8.91
CA PRO A 61 -1.33 -20.71 -9.10
C PRO A 61 -1.22 -19.40 -9.90
N GLY A 62 -0.33 -18.50 -9.46
CA GLY A 62 -0.10 -17.22 -10.10
C GLY A 62 -0.66 -16.02 -9.30
N GLN A 63 -0.54 -14.84 -9.89
CA GLN A 63 -1.00 -13.58 -9.31
C GLN A 63 -2.29 -13.12 -10.00
N ARG A 64 -3.21 -12.59 -9.21
CA ARG A 64 -4.44 -11.96 -9.72
C ARG A 64 -4.69 -10.66 -8.96
N ILE A 65 -4.73 -9.54 -9.69
CA ILE A 65 -5.07 -8.23 -9.12
C ILE A 65 -6.53 -8.25 -8.68
N ILE A 66 -6.78 -7.77 -7.46
CA ILE A 66 -8.10 -7.62 -6.88
C ILE A 66 -8.50 -6.14 -6.88
N VAL A 67 -7.57 -5.27 -6.50
CA VAL A 67 -7.75 -3.82 -6.46
C VAL A 67 -6.60 -3.16 -7.18
N GLY A 68 -6.91 -2.38 -8.21
CA GLY A 68 -5.94 -1.64 -9.01
C GLY A 68 -6.63 -0.74 -10.02
N PRO A 69 -5.89 0.23 -10.60
CA PRO A 69 -6.44 1.20 -11.54
C PRO A 69 -7.07 0.54 -12.78
N GLU A 70 -6.50 -0.55 -13.26
CA GLU A 70 -6.96 -1.31 -14.41
C GLU A 70 -8.33 -1.96 -14.21
N LEU A 71 -8.76 -2.11 -12.96
CA LEU A 71 -10.08 -2.61 -12.59
C LEU A 71 -11.10 -1.50 -12.26
N GLY A 72 -10.75 -0.24 -12.54
CA GLY A 72 -11.61 0.92 -12.37
C GLY A 72 -11.56 1.58 -10.98
N PHE A 73 -10.57 1.22 -10.15
CA PHE A 73 -10.36 1.87 -8.85
C PHE A 73 -9.53 3.15 -8.99
N ASN A 74 -9.89 4.17 -8.22
CA ASN A 74 -9.12 5.41 -8.11
C ASN A 74 -7.96 5.25 -7.13
N ILE A 75 -7.06 4.34 -7.42
CA ILE A 75 -5.88 4.04 -6.63
C ILE A 75 -4.67 4.10 -7.54
N HIS A 76 -3.64 4.86 -7.17
CA HIS A 76 -2.49 5.14 -8.01
C HIS A 76 -1.14 4.84 -7.37
N ASN A 77 -1.10 4.53 -6.08
CA ASN A 77 0.17 4.29 -5.41
C ASN A 77 0.33 2.85 -4.89
N ILE A 78 -0.75 2.15 -4.63
CA ILE A 78 -0.75 0.75 -4.23
C ILE A 78 -1.79 -0.04 -5.02
N HIS A 79 -1.51 -1.31 -5.27
CA HIS A 79 -2.50 -2.27 -5.71
C HIS A 79 -2.50 -3.49 -4.79
N VAL A 80 -3.61 -4.19 -4.72
CA VAL A 80 -3.71 -5.44 -3.97
C VAL A 80 -3.97 -6.59 -4.93
N PHE A 81 -3.19 -7.64 -4.78
CA PHE A 81 -3.36 -8.87 -5.51
C PHE A 81 -3.37 -10.08 -4.57
N THR A 82 -4.00 -11.15 -5.02
CA THR A 82 -3.86 -12.47 -4.40
C THR A 82 -2.90 -13.33 -5.20
N SER A 83 -2.18 -14.19 -4.54
CA SER A 83 -1.33 -15.19 -5.17
C SER A 83 -1.45 -16.52 -4.44
N GLY A 84 -1.72 -17.59 -5.21
CA GLY A 84 -1.68 -18.95 -4.74
C GLY A 84 -0.41 -19.66 -5.21
N ARG A 85 0.12 -20.53 -4.35
CA ARG A 85 1.26 -21.41 -4.66
C ARG A 85 0.90 -22.86 -4.35
N ALA A 86 0.95 -23.69 -5.37
CA ALA A 86 0.75 -25.13 -5.26
C ALA A 86 2.07 -25.82 -5.61
N GLY A 87 2.97 -25.91 -4.62
CA GLY A 87 4.32 -26.44 -4.79
C GLY A 87 5.28 -25.46 -5.51
N GLY A 88 6.59 -25.65 -5.32
CA GLY A 88 7.62 -24.88 -5.98
C GLY A 88 8.04 -23.59 -5.27
N SER A 89 8.92 -22.85 -5.93
CA SER A 89 9.44 -21.56 -5.46
C SER A 89 9.50 -20.58 -6.62
N ASP A 90 9.08 -19.35 -6.36
CA ASP A 90 9.29 -18.24 -7.28
C ASP A 90 10.18 -17.20 -6.64
N ARG A 91 11.17 -16.74 -7.40
CA ARG A 91 12.01 -15.60 -7.01
C ARG A 91 11.82 -14.47 -7.99
N TYR A 92 11.58 -13.30 -7.47
CA TYR A 92 11.43 -12.09 -8.26
C TYR A 92 11.82 -10.85 -7.47
N HIS A 93 12.09 -9.77 -8.18
CA HIS A 93 12.29 -8.47 -7.56
C HIS A 93 10.97 -7.74 -7.42
N THR A 94 10.79 -7.09 -6.28
CA THR A 94 9.86 -5.96 -6.19
C THR A 94 10.62 -4.65 -6.40
N HIS A 95 9.98 -3.70 -7.04
CA HIS A 95 10.54 -2.35 -7.25
C HIS A 95 9.96 -1.32 -6.29
N GLY A 96 8.93 -1.67 -5.56
CA GLY A 96 8.32 -0.91 -4.48
C GLY A 96 8.11 -1.79 -3.26
N ASP A 97 7.76 -1.19 -2.13
CA ASP A 97 7.41 -1.94 -0.94
C ASP A 97 6.23 -2.87 -1.20
N ALA A 98 6.26 -4.05 -0.60
CA ALA A 98 5.12 -4.96 -0.58
C ALA A 98 4.87 -5.48 0.84
N LEU A 99 3.60 -5.50 1.23
CA LEU A 99 3.15 -6.11 2.48
C LEU A 99 2.28 -7.31 2.17
N LYS A 100 2.66 -8.48 2.68
CA LYS A 100 1.95 -9.73 2.50
C LYS A 100 1.20 -10.10 3.78
N TYR A 101 0.01 -10.62 3.60
CA TYR A 101 -0.83 -11.24 4.64
C TYR A 101 -1.24 -12.65 4.17
N TYR A 102 -0.94 -13.66 4.96
CA TYR A 102 -1.21 -15.05 4.60
C TYR A 102 -2.62 -15.46 5.03
N VAL A 103 -3.44 -15.90 4.08
CA VAL A 103 -4.87 -16.21 4.29
C VAL A 103 -5.18 -17.70 4.29
N GLN A 104 -4.29 -18.55 3.70
CA GLN A 104 -4.48 -20.00 3.66
C GLN A 104 -3.15 -20.73 3.58
N GLY A 105 -3.06 -21.89 4.22
CA GLY A 105 -1.92 -22.78 4.14
C GLY A 105 -0.72 -22.34 4.98
N SER A 106 0.42 -22.98 4.70
CA SER A 106 1.72 -22.68 5.30
C SER A 106 2.85 -22.94 4.31
N GLY A 107 4.00 -22.32 4.56
CA GLY A 107 5.19 -22.48 3.70
C GLY A 107 6.33 -21.61 4.20
N PHE A 108 7.12 -21.09 3.27
CA PHE A 108 8.25 -20.23 3.58
C PHE A 108 8.24 -18.97 2.71
N GLU A 109 8.74 -17.89 3.27
CA GLU A 109 9.08 -16.67 2.55
C GLU A 109 10.58 -16.42 2.68
N GLU A 110 11.27 -16.26 1.55
CA GLU A 110 12.67 -15.84 1.49
C GLU A 110 12.71 -14.36 1.08
N ILE A 111 13.37 -13.52 1.88
CA ILE A 111 13.51 -12.08 1.64
C ILE A 111 14.97 -11.71 1.84
N GLY A 112 15.68 -11.36 0.76
CA GLY A 112 17.12 -11.23 0.80
C GLY A 112 17.79 -12.55 1.22
N ASP A 113 18.55 -12.51 2.28
CA ASP A 113 19.24 -13.67 2.85
C ASP A 113 18.47 -14.34 4.00
N GLU A 114 17.30 -13.82 4.34
CA GLU A 114 16.49 -14.34 5.44
C GLU A 114 15.37 -15.27 4.93
N LYS A 115 15.02 -16.25 5.76
CA LYS A 115 13.95 -17.21 5.48
C LYS A 115 13.04 -17.35 6.68
N PHE A 116 11.74 -17.18 6.45
CA PHE A 116 10.70 -17.23 7.46
C PHE A 116 9.74 -18.38 7.16
N GLU A 117 9.38 -19.15 8.17
CA GLU A 117 8.21 -20.02 8.09
C GLU A 117 6.94 -19.17 8.24
N VAL A 118 6.01 -19.32 7.31
CA VAL A 118 4.79 -18.52 7.24
C VAL A 118 3.54 -19.38 7.25
N LYS A 119 2.49 -18.88 7.89
CA LYS A 119 1.19 -19.53 7.99
C LYS A 119 0.06 -18.51 8.06
N VAL A 120 -1.16 -18.96 8.08
CA VAL A 120 -2.36 -18.11 8.17
C VAL A 120 -2.24 -17.10 9.32
N GLY A 121 -2.51 -15.85 9.00
CA GLY A 121 -2.46 -14.73 9.94
C GLY A 121 -1.12 -14.03 10.03
N ASP A 122 -0.05 -14.61 9.50
CA ASP A 122 1.28 -13.99 9.50
C ASP A 122 1.39 -12.87 8.46
N PHE A 123 2.38 -12.00 8.66
CA PHE A 123 2.67 -10.87 7.79
C PHE A 123 4.15 -10.83 7.41
N CYS A 124 4.43 -10.45 6.16
CA CYS A 124 5.78 -10.16 5.70
C CYS A 124 5.85 -8.80 5.02
N HIS A 125 6.96 -8.10 5.25
CA HIS A 125 7.36 -6.93 4.48
C HIS A 125 8.47 -7.32 3.51
N VAL A 126 8.24 -7.06 2.24
CA VAL A 126 9.27 -7.16 1.21
C VAL A 126 9.71 -5.74 0.86
N PRO A 127 10.90 -5.32 1.28
CA PRO A 127 11.41 -3.98 0.99
C PRO A 127 11.58 -3.74 -0.51
N ALA A 128 11.50 -2.47 -0.91
CA ALA A 128 11.73 -2.08 -2.29
C ALA A 128 13.06 -2.63 -2.84
N ASN A 129 13.00 -3.20 -4.05
CA ASN A 129 14.16 -3.70 -4.78
C ASN A 129 14.93 -4.85 -4.09
N VAL A 130 14.30 -5.61 -3.21
CA VAL A 130 14.88 -6.79 -2.55
C VAL A 130 14.40 -8.07 -3.26
N TRP A 131 15.35 -8.97 -3.52
CA TRP A 131 15.04 -10.32 -4.01
C TRP A 131 14.24 -11.09 -2.96
N HIS A 132 13.17 -11.71 -3.39
CA HIS A 132 12.32 -12.49 -2.51
C HIS A 132 11.69 -13.69 -3.24
N GLY A 133 11.13 -14.61 -2.48
CA GLY A 133 10.45 -15.77 -3.04
C GLY A 133 9.54 -16.43 -2.03
N THR A 134 8.38 -16.87 -2.50
CA THR A 134 7.44 -17.66 -1.72
C THR A 134 7.61 -19.13 -2.09
N ILE A 135 7.83 -19.99 -1.10
CA ILE A 135 8.05 -21.44 -1.26
C ILE A 135 6.92 -22.19 -0.56
N ASN A 136 6.24 -23.02 -1.30
CA ASN A 136 5.25 -23.95 -0.76
C ASN A 136 5.72 -25.40 -0.93
N PRO A 137 6.22 -26.06 0.13
CA PRO A 137 6.59 -27.47 0.08
C PRO A 137 5.39 -28.41 0.27
N ASN A 138 4.21 -27.88 0.59
CA ASN A 138 3.02 -28.65 0.93
C ASN A 138 2.13 -28.89 -0.31
N PRO A 139 1.29 -29.94 -0.31
CA PRO A 139 0.33 -30.17 -1.39
C PRO A 139 -0.83 -29.15 -1.36
N GLU A 140 -1.20 -28.64 -0.19
CA GLU A 140 -2.25 -27.64 -0.03
C GLU A 140 -1.74 -26.26 -0.50
N PRO A 141 -2.59 -25.46 -1.13
CA PRO A 141 -2.19 -24.12 -1.57
C PRO A 141 -1.80 -23.21 -0.40
N LEU A 142 -0.67 -22.53 -0.55
CA LEU A 142 -0.31 -21.37 0.26
C LEU A 142 -0.85 -20.13 -0.46
N VAL A 143 -1.80 -19.43 0.15
CA VAL A 143 -2.43 -18.22 -0.42
C VAL A 143 -2.17 -17.02 0.45
N PHE A 144 -1.79 -15.93 -0.20
CA PHE A 144 -1.59 -14.64 0.47
C PHE A 144 -2.20 -13.48 -0.34
N LEU A 145 -2.53 -12.42 0.37
CA LEU A 145 -2.77 -11.09 -0.17
C LEU A 145 -1.48 -10.30 -0.13
N ALA A 146 -1.19 -9.55 -1.16
CA ALA A 146 -0.09 -8.61 -1.16
C ALA A 146 -0.57 -7.24 -1.63
N ALA A 147 -0.35 -6.24 -0.80
CA ALA A 147 -0.38 -4.84 -1.21
C ALA A 147 1.03 -4.46 -1.63
N GLN A 148 1.18 -3.94 -2.83
CA GLN A 148 2.46 -3.57 -3.40
C GLN A 148 2.42 -2.14 -3.88
N GLN A 149 3.47 -1.38 -3.59
CA GLN A 149 3.65 -0.04 -4.13
C GLN A 149 3.71 -0.07 -5.65
N PHE A 150 3.04 0.85 -6.26
CA PHE A 150 2.82 0.93 -7.68
C PHE A 150 3.18 2.34 -8.20
N PRO A 151 3.81 2.46 -9.38
CA PRO A 151 4.31 1.38 -10.21
C PRO A 151 5.61 0.80 -9.69
N GLY A 152 5.76 -0.50 -9.83
CA GLY A 152 7.05 -1.16 -9.59
C GLY A 152 8.14 -0.66 -10.55
N THR A 153 7.77 -0.37 -11.81
CA THR A 153 8.60 0.31 -12.79
C THR A 153 7.75 1.28 -13.60
N TYR A 154 8.23 2.50 -13.78
CA TYR A 154 7.52 3.52 -14.57
C TYR A 154 7.25 3.13 -16.03
N ARG A 155 7.97 2.13 -16.58
CA ARG A 155 7.75 1.63 -17.94
C ARG A 155 6.50 0.77 -18.11
N GLN A 156 5.94 0.28 -17.00
CA GLN A 156 4.79 -0.63 -17.01
C GLN A 156 3.50 0.00 -16.53
N VAL A 157 3.50 1.30 -16.27
CA VAL A 157 2.31 1.96 -15.77
C VAL A 157 1.29 2.12 -16.88
N THR A 158 0.17 1.44 -16.71
CA THR A 158 -1.01 1.63 -17.53
C THR A 158 -2.16 2.08 -16.65
N THR A 159 -2.88 3.08 -17.09
CA THR A 159 -4.19 3.40 -16.52
C THR A 159 -5.27 3.17 -17.55
N PRO A 160 -6.55 3.04 -17.13
CA PRO A 160 -7.65 3.01 -18.07
C PRO A 160 -7.73 4.24 -18.98
N PHE A 161 -7.04 5.32 -18.62
CA PHE A 161 -7.04 6.57 -19.38
C PHE A 161 -5.90 6.69 -20.37
N ILE A 162 -4.70 6.29 -19.94
CA ILE A 162 -3.46 6.59 -20.67
C ILE A 162 -2.50 5.42 -20.53
N ARG A 163 -2.07 4.92 -21.66
CA ARG A 163 -0.91 4.06 -21.73
C ARG A 163 0.29 4.95 -22.05
N LEU A 164 1.22 5.07 -21.10
CA LEU A 164 2.43 5.86 -21.26
C LEU A 164 3.66 4.96 -21.29
N GLU A 165 4.51 5.20 -22.27
CA GLU A 165 5.92 4.85 -22.17
C GLU A 165 6.63 6.04 -21.53
N TYR A 166 7.24 5.82 -20.40
CA TYR A 166 7.99 6.84 -19.70
C TYR A 166 9.30 7.10 -20.46
N PRO A 167 9.70 8.34 -20.67
CA PRO A 167 10.94 8.67 -21.37
C PRO A 167 12.15 8.15 -20.58
N ASP A 168 13.24 7.80 -21.28
CA ASP A 168 14.47 7.31 -20.64
C ASP A 168 15.10 8.37 -19.71
N LYS A 169 14.87 9.63 -20.00
CA LYS A 169 15.28 10.78 -19.18
C LYS A 169 14.04 11.61 -18.86
N PRO A 170 13.54 11.55 -17.62
CA PRO A 170 12.41 12.37 -17.22
C PRO A 170 12.78 13.86 -17.30
N PRO A 171 11.80 14.74 -17.59
CA PRO A 171 12.00 16.19 -17.51
C PRO A 171 12.28 16.62 -16.07
N GLU A 172 12.85 17.81 -15.91
CA GLU A 172 13.04 18.42 -14.59
C GLU A 172 11.68 18.66 -13.91
N VAL A 173 11.56 18.15 -12.70
CA VAL A 173 10.31 18.24 -11.92
C VAL A 173 10.26 19.61 -11.22
N LYS A 174 9.21 20.40 -11.49
CA LYS A 174 8.87 21.60 -10.74
C LYS A 174 7.71 21.30 -9.80
N ASP A 175 7.78 21.80 -8.57
CA ASP A 175 6.69 21.69 -7.63
C ASP A 175 5.47 22.47 -8.15
N LEU A 176 4.32 21.83 -8.22
CA LEU A 176 3.06 22.39 -8.69
C LEU A 176 2.02 22.30 -7.58
N SER A 177 1.23 23.34 -7.42
CA SER A 177 0.05 23.31 -6.56
C SER A 177 -1.04 22.37 -7.12
N LEU A 178 -1.97 21.93 -6.28
CA LEU A 178 -3.11 21.12 -6.69
C LEU A 178 -3.94 21.80 -7.80
N GLU A 179 -4.10 23.13 -7.71
CA GLU A 179 -4.80 23.93 -8.73
C GLU A 179 -4.08 23.90 -10.08
N GLU A 180 -2.74 23.99 -10.09
CA GLU A 180 -1.93 23.89 -11.31
C GLU A 180 -1.98 22.49 -11.90
N LEU A 181 -1.87 21.46 -11.06
CA LEU A 181 -2.04 20.07 -11.48
C LEU A 181 -3.43 19.84 -12.10
N GLY A 182 -4.47 20.42 -11.49
CA GLY A 182 -5.84 20.36 -12.00
C GLY A 182 -6.02 20.96 -13.40
N LYS A 183 -5.13 21.83 -13.87
CA LYS A 183 -5.16 22.47 -15.20
C LYS A 183 -4.34 21.74 -16.26
N LEU A 184 -3.51 20.77 -15.89
CA LEU A 184 -2.70 20.02 -16.84
C LEU A 184 -3.55 19.17 -17.78
N GLU A 185 -3.11 19.00 -19.03
CA GLU A 185 -3.65 17.95 -19.89
C GLU A 185 -3.51 16.57 -19.24
N PRO A 186 -4.47 15.62 -19.44
CA PRO A 186 -4.46 14.32 -18.77
C PRO A 186 -3.13 13.57 -18.89
N ARG A 187 -2.51 13.59 -20.08
CA ARG A 187 -1.22 12.96 -20.32
C ARG A 187 -0.09 13.61 -19.51
N LEU A 188 -0.08 14.95 -19.43
CA LEU A 188 0.94 15.69 -18.66
C LEU A 188 0.76 15.49 -17.16
N LEU A 189 -0.48 15.48 -16.68
CA LEU A 189 -0.76 15.18 -15.28
C LEU A 189 -0.27 13.79 -14.90
N TYR A 190 -0.47 12.81 -15.78
CA TYR A 190 -0.03 11.44 -15.52
C TYR A 190 1.49 11.29 -15.56
N LEU A 191 2.18 11.98 -16.47
CA LEU A 191 3.64 12.06 -16.44
C LEU A 191 4.12 12.68 -15.14
N ARG A 192 3.48 13.75 -14.70
CA ARG A 192 3.82 14.41 -13.43
C ARG A 192 3.65 13.47 -12.24
N TYR A 193 2.56 12.73 -12.18
CA TYR A 193 2.35 11.70 -11.17
C TYR A 193 3.51 10.68 -11.12
N ILE A 194 3.95 10.19 -12.28
CA ILE A 194 5.07 9.25 -12.36
C ILE A 194 6.38 9.89 -11.85
N GLU A 195 6.63 11.15 -12.22
CA GLU A 195 7.82 11.88 -11.77
C GLU A 195 7.85 12.07 -10.27
N GLU A 196 6.75 12.50 -9.68
CA GLU A 196 6.64 12.68 -8.22
C GLU A 196 6.80 11.35 -7.48
N GLN A 197 6.23 10.27 -8.01
CA GLN A 197 6.42 8.94 -7.44
C GLN A 197 7.88 8.48 -7.49
N LEU A 198 8.58 8.75 -8.58
CA LEU A 198 10.00 8.42 -8.70
C LEU A 198 10.87 9.25 -7.72
N GLU A 199 10.60 10.54 -7.60
CA GLU A 199 11.32 11.40 -6.66
C GLU A 199 11.09 10.96 -5.21
N PHE A 200 9.84 10.66 -4.86
CA PHE A 200 9.50 10.08 -3.56
C PHE A 200 10.22 8.74 -3.32
N GLY A 201 10.20 7.84 -4.32
CA GLY A 201 10.85 6.54 -4.23
C GLY A 201 12.35 6.62 -4.00
N LYS A 202 13.05 7.60 -4.60
CA LYS A 202 14.48 7.84 -4.38
C LYS A 202 14.78 8.18 -2.92
N VAL A 203 13.98 9.06 -2.34
CA VAL A 203 14.14 9.47 -0.94
C VAL A 203 13.83 8.33 0.01
N ALA A 204 12.73 7.61 -0.23
CA ALA A 204 12.34 6.45 0.57
C ALA A 204 13.44 5.37 0.58
N LEU A 205 14.07 5.09 -0.57
CA LEU A 205 15.20 4.15 -0.66
C LEU A 205 16.42 4.61 0.13
N GLU A 206 16.73 5.90 0.11
CA GLU A 206 17.85 6.41 0.92
C GLU A 206 17.55 6.30 2.42
N MET A 207 16.31 6.55 2.83
CA MET A 207 15.89 6.32 4.21
C MET A 207 16.02 4.84 4.61
N GLN A 208 15.54 3.92 3.77
CA GLN A 208 15.66 2.48 3.99
C GLN A 208 17.13 2.05 4.12
N ARG A 209 18.01 2.60 3.27
CA ARG A 209 19.45 2.29 3.29
C ARG A 209 20.12 2.67 4.62
N ARG A 210 19.66 3.74 5.28
CA ARG A 210 20.23 4.22 6.54
C ARG A 210 19.72 3.49 7.77
N ARG A 211 18.64 2.74 7.67
CA ARG A 211 18.08 2.05 8.82
C ARG A 211 18.97 0.90 9.30
N GLU A 212 19.15 0.84 10.60
CA GLU A 212 19.90 -0.24 11.26
C GLU A 212 19.02 -1.46 11.53
N GLN A 213 17.75 -1.25 11.86
CA GLN A 213 16.78 -2.33 12.12
C GLN A 213 15.88 -2.51 10.92
N LYS A 214 15.82 -3.76 10.42
CA LYS A 214 15.03 -4.14 9.25
C LYS A 214 14.18 -5.34 9.60
N ARG A 215 13.04 -5.09 10.22
CA ARG A 215 12.08 -6.13 10.49
C ARG A 215 11.37 -6.52 9.20
N LEU A 216 11.35 -7.80 8.87
CA LEU A 216 10.76 -8.32 7.65
C LEU A 216 9.54 -9.22 7.90
N PHE A 217 9.37 -9.72 9.13
CA PHE A 217 8.36 -10.69 9.47
C PHE A 217 7.65 -10.33 10.77
N LEU A 218 6.33 -10.55 10.80
CA LEU A 218 5.49 -10.40 11.98
C LEU A 218 4.56 -11.63 12.10
N PRO A 219 4.80 -12.51 13.08
CA PRO A 219 3.90 -13.64 13.31
C PRO A 219 2.52 -13.17 13.80
N ALA A 220 1.47 -13.91 13.45
CA ALA A 220 0.09 -13.58 13.80
C ALA A 220 -0.13 -13.32 15.30
N VAL A 221 0.61 -14.03 16.15
CA VAL A 221 0.51 -13.90 17.63
C VAL A 221 1.04 -12.55 18.15
N GLU A 222 1.85 -11.85 17.38
CA GLU A 222 2.42 -10.54 17.69
C GLU A 222 1.64 -9.38 17.06
N ALA A 223 0.79 -9.67 16.06
CA ALA A 223 0.12 -8.64 15.27
C ALA A 223 -0.69 -7.59 16.07
N PRO A 224 -1.32 -7.92 17.22
CA PRO A 224 -2.08 -6.94 18.00
C PRO A 224 -1.27 -6.18 19.06
N LEU A 225 0.07 -6.17 19.00
CA LEU A 225 0.90 -5.64 20.09
C LEU A 225 0.91 -4.11 20.24
N MET A 226 0.54 -3.36 19.22
CA MET A 226 0.57 -1.89 19.28
C MET A 226 -0.79 -1.28 19.02
N GLU A 227 -1.39 -0.71 20.05
CA GLU A 227 -2.66 -0.01 19.95
C GLU A 227 -2.43 1.47 19.61
N TRP A 228 -3.06 1.92 18.51
CA TRP A 228 -3.04 3.32 18.06
C TRP A 228 -4.40 3.97 18.25
N GLY A 229 -4.80 4.12 19.49
CA GLY A 229 -6.13 4.61 19.80
C GLY A 229 -7.22 3.51 19.76
N PRO A 230 -8.46 3.83 20.09
CA PRO A 230 -9.52 2.85 20.22
C PRO A 230 -9.77 2.06 18.91
N GLY A 231 -9.55 0.76 18.98
CA GLY A 231 -9.87 -0.17 17.90
C GLY A 231 -8.89 -0.23 16.73
N ARG A 232 -7.81 0.56 16.70
CA ARG A 232 -6.81 0.55 15.65
C ARG A 232 -5.47 0.04 16.16
N HIS A 233 -4.89 -0.94 15.48
CA HIS A 233 -3.60 -1.52 15.79
C HIS A 233 -2.66 -1.41 14.60
N HIS A 234 -1.48 -0.83 14.77
CA HIS A 234 -0.41 -0.90 13.78
C HIS A 234 0.08 -2.33 13.65
N ILE A 235 0.13 -2.84 12.43
CA ILE A 235 0.68 -4.15 12.11
C ILE A 235 2.07 -4.00 11.52
N MET A 236 2.23 -3.13 10.53
CA MET A 236 3.50 -2.84 9.91
C MET A 236 3.64 -1.34 9.67
N SER A 237 4.65 -0.76 10.27
CA SER A 237 4.97 0.66 10.14
C SER A 237 6.43 0.91 10.52
N PRO A 238 6.99 2.08 10.21
CA PRO A 238 8.34 2.45 10.63
C PRO A 238 8.56 2.35 12.14
N GLU A 239 7.55 2.69 12.95
CA GLU A 239 7.61 2.66 14.42
C GLU A 239 7.81 1.25 14.97
N LEU A 240 7.33 0.23 14.24
CA LEU A 240 7.49 -1.17 14.58
C LEU A 240 8.79 -1.80 14.03
N GLY A 241 9.68 -0.99 13.45
CA GLY A 241 10.95 -1.43 12.92
C GLY A 241 10.91 -1.91 11.46
N PHE A 242 9.78 -1.75 10.77
CA PHE A 242 9.69 -2.05 9.34
C PHE A 242 10.19 -0.88 8.51
N ASP A 243 10.99 -1.14 7.49
CA ASP A 243 11.50 -0.13 6.57
C ASP A 243 10.49 0.29 5.52
N ILE A 244 9.27 0.62 5.95
CA ILE A 244 8.17 0.99 5.10
C ILE A 244 7.99 2.49 5.12
N TYR A 245 8.00 3.12 3.95
CA TYR A 245 7.84 4.57 3.82
C TYR A 245 6.75 4.97 2.82
N SER A 246 6.18 3.99 2.10
CA SER A 246 5.15 4.26 1.10
C SER A 246 3.73 4.09 1.63
N PHE A 247 3.50 3.12 2.48
CA PHE A 247 2.20 2.85 3.11
C PHE A 247 2.34 2.05 4.41
N ASN A 248 1.36 2.18 5.29
CA ASN A 248 1.26 1.42 6.54
C ASN A 248 0.22 0.31 6.41
N LEU A 249 0.30 -0.68 7.28
CA LEU A 249 -0.75 -1.67 7.47
C LEU A 249 -1.30 -1.57 8.89
N PHE A 250 -2.60 -1.36 8.99
CA PHE A 250 -3.36 -1.35 10.23
C PHE A 250 -4.30 -2.54 10.29
N MET A 251 -4.60 -2.98 11.51
CA MET A 251 -5.78 -3.77 11.82
C MET A 251 -6.78 -2.87 12.54
N GLU A 252 -7.99 -2.81 12.02
CA GLU A 252 -9.08 -2.03 12.58
C GLU A 252 -10.11 -2.96 13.24
N HIS A 253 -10.67 -2.49 14.34
CA HIS A 253 -11.72 -3.18 15.07
C HIS A 253 -12.84 -2.21 15.40
N VAL A 254 -13.98 -2.37 14.79
CA VAL A 254 -15.18 -1.56 15.05
C VAL A 254 -16.14 -2.37 15.90
N ALA A 255 -16.35 -1.90 17.14
CA ALA A 255 -17.23 -2.57 18.10
C ALA A 255 -18.67 -2.64 17.57
N PRO A 256 -19.49 -3.60 18.07
CA PRO A 256 -20.89 -3.69 17.71
C PRO A 256 -21.66 -2.40 18.03
N ARG A 257 -22.55 -2.00 17.12
CA ARG A 257 -23.45 -0.84 17.28
C ARG A 257 -22.70 0.47 17.51
N THR A 258 -21.54 0.63 16.85
CA THR A 258 -20.72 1.84 16.92
C THR A 258 -20.45 2.41 15.53
N GLU A 259 -20.04 3.65 15.51
CA GLU A 259 -19.60 4.38 14.34
C GLU A 259 -18.17 4.86 14.60
N GLN A 260 -17.28 4.63 13.64
CA GLN A 260 -16.03 5.38 13.62
C GLN A 260 -16.36 6.79 13.11
N GLY A 261 -15.80 7.79 13.75
CA GLY A 261 -16.03 9.17 13.30
C GLY A 261 -15.55 9.40 11.87
N GLN A 262 -16.18 10.35 11.20
CA GLN A 262 -15.79 10.74 9.85
C GLN A 262 -14.32 11.16 9.78
N ALA A 263 -13.58 10.60 8.84
CA ALA A 263 -12.18 10.89 8.59
C ALA A 263 -11.96 11.30 7.12
N GLN A 264 -10.85 11.96 6.87
CA GLN A 264 -10.37 12.26 5.53
C GLN A 264 -8.87 12.00 5.48
N THR A 265 -8.40 11.29 4.47
CA THR A 265 -6.99 11.01 4.28
C THR A 265 -6.47 11.64 3.00
N SER A 266 -5.22 12.09 2.99
CA SER A 266 -4.58 12.61 1.80
C SER A 266 -4.02 11.53 0.88
N GLY A 267 -3.93 10.28 1.35
CA GLY A 267 -3.47 9.13 0.59
C GLY A 267 -4.55 8.08 0.38
N ASP A 268 -4.32 7.18 -0.56
CA ASP A 268 -5.21 6.05 -0.84
C ASP A 268 -5.22 5.06 0.33
N ALA A 269 -6.36 4.41 0.55
CA ALA A 269 -6.46 3.29 1.46
C ALA A 269 -7.24 2.12 0.83
N ILE A 270 -6.84 0.90 1.16
CA ILE A 270 -7.53 -0.33 0.76
C ILE A 270 -7.80 -1.14 2.01
N CYS A 271 -9.06 -1.50 2.23
CA CYS A 271 -9.48 -2.32 3.36
C CYS A 271 -9.83 -3.73 2.89
N TYR A 272 -9.46 -4.73 3.67
CA TYR A 272 -9.84 -6.14 3.52
C TYR A 272 -10.54 -6.62 4.78
N TYR A 273 -11.78 -7.05 4.68
CA TYR A 273 -12.60 -7.43 5.83
C TYR A 273 -12.32 -8.85 6.27
N LEU A 274 -11.80 -9.01 7.49
CA LEU A 274 -11.41 -10.29 8.07
C LEU A 274 -12.56 -11.04 8.72
N SER A 275 -13.53 -10.31 9.31
CA SER A 275 -14.69 -10.90 9.96
C SER A 275 -15.77 -9.86 10.25
N GLY A 276 -17.00 -10.31 10.40
CA GLY A 276 -18.14 -9.46 10.70
C GLY A 276 -18.75 -8.80 9.47
N ARG A 277 -19.63 -7.81 9.71
CA ARG A 277 -20.30 -7.00 8.71
C ARG A 277 -20.31 -5.55 9.12
N GLY A 278 -20.33 -4.64 8.15
CA GLY A 278 -20.36 -3.21 8.39
C GLY A 278 -20.89 -2.43 7.20
N VAL A 279 -20.78 -1.13 7.29
CA VAL A 279 -21.11 -0.20 6.21
C VAL A 279 -20.00 0.81 6.10
N GLU A 280 -19.35 0.85 4.95
CA GLU A 280 -18.47 1.94 4.58
C GLU A 280 -19.27 3.07 3.95
N VAL A 281 -19.00 4.29 4.38
CA VAL A 281 -19.57 5.49 3.76
C VAL A 281 -18.42 6.28 3.16
N ILE A 282 -18.32 6.32 1.84
CA ILE A 282 -17.24 7.01 1.13
C ILE A 282 -17.86 8.09 0.25
N GLU A 283 -17.54 9.36 0.48
CA GLU A 283 -18.16 10.51 -0.18
C GLU A 283 -19.70 10.45 -0.21
N GLY A 284 -20.30 9.98 0.90
CA GLY A 284 -21.73 9.81 1.06
C GLY A 284 -22.34 8.55 0.43
N GLN A 285 -21.57 7.80 -0.36
CA GLN A 285 -21.99 6.50 -0.88
C GLN A 285 -21.88 5.43 0.20
N ARG A 286 -23.00 4.77 0.50
CA ARG A 286 -23.07 3.68 1.48
C ARG A 286 -22.83 2.34 0.79
N ILE A 287 -21.90 1.58 1.32
CA ILE A 287 -21.46 0.27 0.80
C ILE A 287 -21.54 -0.73 1.94
N GLU A 288 -22.38 -1.74 1.83
CA GLU A 288 -22.37 -2.85 2.78
C GLU A 288 -21.12 -3.71 2.54
N VAL A 289 -20.43 -4.07 3.62
CA VAL A 289 -19.20 -4.87 3.60
C VAL A 289 -19.32 -6.04 4.56
N LYS A 290 -18.67 -7.15 4.20
CA LYS A 290 -18.62 -8.39 4.99
C LYS A 290 -17.26 -9.05 4.85
N GLU A 291 -17.06 -10.12 5.60
CA GLU A 291 -15.86 -10.96 5.51
C GLU A 291 -15.51 -11.33 4.05
N GLY A 292 -14.26 -11.16 3.68
CA GLY A 292 -13.72 -11.43 2.34
C GLY A 292 -13.87 -10.28 1.33
N ASP A 293 -14.66 -9.25 1.63
CA ASP A 293 -14.81 -8.07 0.77
C ASP A 293 -13.58 -7.17 0.83
N PHE A 294 -13.48 -6.28 -0.17
CA PHE A 294 -12.54 -5.16 -0.17
C PHE A 294 -13.27 -3.84 -0.39
N SER A 295 -12.80 -2.79 0.27
CA SER A 295 -13.18 -1.42 -0.05
C SER A 295 -11.94 -0.58 -0.38
N CYS A 296 -12.15 0.48 -1.18
CA CYS A 296 -11.13 1.43 -1.58
C CYS A 296 -11.56 2.83 -1.20
N ILE A 297 -10.70 3.52 -0.51
CA ILE A 297 -10.89 4.91 -0.10
C ILE A 297 -9.88 5.74 -0.89
N PRO A 298 -10.29 6.46 -1.95
CA PRO A 298 -9.39 7.29 -2.73
C PRO A 298 -8.81 8.44 -1.91
N ALA A 299 -7.62 8.90 -2.29
CA ALA A 299 -6.97 10.05 -1.69
C ALA A 299 -7.91 11.27 -1.67
N GLY A 300 -7.97 11.95 -0.54
CA GLY A 300 -8.82 13.13 -0.34
C GLY A 300 -10.29 12.85 -0.02
N SER A 301 -10.75 11.59 -0.11
CA SER A 301 -12.14 11.22 0.15
C SER A 301 -12.48 11.27 1.63
N ARG A 302 -13.67 11.80 1.95
CA ARG A 302 -14.27 11.66 3.29
C ARG A 302 -14.89 10.28 3.43
N HIS A 303 -14.62 9.64 4.55
CA HIS A 303 -15.11 8.30 4.81
C HIS A 303 -15.42 8.08 6.29
N GLU A 304 -16.24 7.10 6.56
CA GLU A 304 -16.53 6.58 7.90
C GLU A 304 -16.89 5.10 7.81
N THR A 305 -16.56 4.35 8.85
CA THR A 305 -16.94 2.95 8.98
C THR A 305 -17.99 2.81 10.08
N LEU A 306 -19.13 2.22 9.73
CA LEU A 306 -20.25 2.00 10.63
C LEU A 306 -20.39 0.50 10.91
N ASN A 307 -20.63 0.15 12.17
CA ASN A 307 -21.03 -1.20 12.53
C ASN A 307 -22.42 -1.19 13.22
N PRO A 308 -23.50 -1.23 12.44
CA PRO A 308 -24.86 -1.27 13.02
C PRO A 308 -25.25 -2.65 13.55
N TYR A 309 -24.42 -3.66 13.36
CA TYR A 309 -24.68 -5.06 13.69
C TYR A 309 -24.29 -5.42 15.11
N SER A 310 -24.65 -6.63 15.56
CA SER A 310 -24.35 -7.14 16.89
C SER A 310 -22.97 -7.80 17.04
N GLU A 311 -22.27 -8.02 15.95
CA GLU A 311 -20.95 -8.62 15.90
C GLU A 311 -19.88 -7.57 15.62
N PRO A 312 -18.65 -7.71 16.14
CA PRO A 312 -17.57 -6.79 15.82
C PRO A 312 -17.17 -6.93 14.33
N LEU A 313 -16.83 -5.80 13.70
CA LEU A 313 -16.23 -5.76 12.39
C LEU A 313 -14.72 -5.65 12.55
N ARG A 314 -13.96 -6.49 11.84
CA ARG A 314 -12.49 -6.43 11.80
C ARG A 314 -12.01 -6.41 10.36
N PHE A 315 -11.04 -5.55 10.09
CA PHE A 315 -10.42 -5.46 8.76
C PHE A 315 -8.96 -5.02 8.82
N LEU A 316 -8.22 -5.38 7.77
CA LEU A 316 -6.89 -4.83 7.49
C LEU A 316 -7.07 -3.60 6.61
N CYS A 317 -6.27 -2.57 6.87
CA CYS A 317 -6.24 -1.36 6.06
C CYS A 317 -4.79 -1.06 5.65
N TRP A 318 -4.51 -1.18 4.36
CA TRP A 318 -3.30 -0.65 3.75
C TRP A 318 -3.53 0.80 3.40
N GLN A 319 -2.84 1.69 4.07
CA GLN A 319 -3.01 3.13 3.89
C GLN A 319 -1.71 3.78 3.46
N GLN A 320 -1.75 4.55 2.38
CA GLN A 320 -0.61 5.35 1.93
C GLN A 320 -0.15 6.30 3.04
N ILE A 321 1.16 6.34 3.25
CA ILE A 321 1.81 7.34 4.10
C ILE A 321 2.07 8.61 3.25
N PRO A 322 1.84 9.81 3.75
CA PRO A 322 1.29 10.10 5.04
C PRO A 322 -0.22 10.34 4.94
N GLY A 323 -1.04 9.34 5.11
CA GLY A 323 -2.47 9.62 5.26
C GLY A 323 -2.70 10.77 6.25
N THR A 324 -1.84 10.82 7.25
CA THR A 324 -1.67 11.95 8.18
C THR A 324 -0.18 12.12 8.49
N TYR A 325 0.58 12.71 7.59
CA TYR A 325 2.03 12.84 7.72
C TYR A 325 2.49 13.59 9.00
N LEU A 326 1.61 14.41 9.59
CA LEU A 326 1.87 15.05 10.88
C LEU A 326 1.96 14.06 12.05
N GLN A 327 1.57 12.81 11.85
CA GLN A 327 1.58 11.75 12.85
C GLN A 327 2.62 10.65 12.55
N VAL A 328 3.40 10.81 11.49
CA VAL A 328 4.46 9.85 11.17
C VAL A 328 5.65 10.12 12.08
N HIS A 329 5.86 9.22 13.03
CA HIS A 329 7.08 9.18 13.83
C HIS A 329 8.09 8.29 13.13
N THR A 330 9.31 8.77 13.00
CA THR A 330 10.41 7.93 12.50
C THR A 330 11.46 7.76 13.59
N PRO A 331 12.22 6.65 13.56
CA PRO A 331 13.35 6.50 14.49
C PRO A 331 14.47 7.54 14.28
N TYR A 332 14.41 8.32 13.20
CA TYR A 332 15.37 9.38 12.91
C TYR A 332 15.04 10.73 13.59
N LEU A 333 13.74 10.94 13.91
CA LEU A 333 13.30 12.16 14.59
C LEU A 333 12.55 11.77 15.86
N PRO A 334 13.05 12.17 17.05
CA PRO A 334 12.28 12.03 18.27
C PRO A 334 10.98 12.83 18.15
N ALA A 335 9.91 12.29 18.77
CA ALA A 335 8.60 12.91 18.81
C ALA A 335 8.65 14.30 19.46
#